data_fc19add64ab04bc22aa4e871ed8097ac
#
_entry.id   fc19add64ab04bc22aa4e871ed8097ac
#
_cell.length_a   1.000
_cell.length_b   1.000
_cell.length_c   1.000
_cell.angle_alpha   90.00
_cell.angle_beta   90.00
_cell.angle_gamma   90.00
#
_symmetry.space_group_name_H-M   'P 1'
#
loop_
_entity.id
_entity.type
_entity.pdbx_description
1 polymer ?
#
loop_
_entity_poly.entity_id
_entity_poly.type
_entity_poly.pdbx_seq_one_letter_code
_entity_poly.pdbx_strand_id
1 'polypeptide(L)'
;MEIIHTIDALQEALLAQQKAFPNRSRQLVPTMGALHEGHRELLKHAVAEGPTVATIFVNPLQFGPNEDFDRYPRDLTQDQKVCEEEGVS
;
A
#
# COMPACT_ATOMS: atom_id res chain seq x y z
N MET A 1 -7.04 7.27 -6.66
CA MET A 1 -6.52 6.04 -5.99
C MET A 1 -7.65 5.01 -5.88
N GLU A 2 -7.36 3.78 -6.14
CA GLU A 2 -8.32 2.68 -6.08
C GLU A 2 -8.05 1.80 -4.88
N ILE A 3 -9.10 1.40 -4.17
CA ILE A 3 -9.00 0.53 -2.99
C ILE A 3 -9.49 -0.85 -3.40
N ILE A 4 -8.65 -1.88 -3.17
CA ILE A 4 -8.89 -3.22 -3.68
C ILE A 4 -8.79 -4.23 -2.54
N HIS A 5 -9.76 -5.15 -2.48
CA HIS A 5 -9.83 -6.17 -1.43
C HIS A 5 -9.82 -7.61 -1.96
N THR A 6 -9.81 -7.80 -3.27
CA THR A 6 -9.83 -9.15 -3.86
C THR A 6 -8.71 -9.34 -4.86
N ILE A 7 -8.31 -10.60 -5.06
CA ILE A 7 -7.25 -10.94 -6.02
C ILE A 7 -7.71 -10.64 -7.45
N ASP A 8 -8.95 -10.96 -7.78
CA ASP A 8 -9.47 -10.72 -9.12
C ASP A 8 -9.47 -9.23 -9.47
N ALA A 9 -9.97 -8.39 -8.55
CA ALA A 9 -9.95 -6.95 -8.74
C ALA A 9 -8.52 -6.40 -8.83
N LEU A 10 -7.60 -6.98 -8.06
CA LEU A 10 -6.20 -6.59 -8.12
C LEU A 10 -5.59 -6.89 -9.49
N GLN A 11 -5.85 -8.08 -10.03
CA GLN A 11 -5.32 -8.45 -11.34
C GLN A 11 -5.83 -7.51 -12.43
N GLU A 12 -7.12 -7.16 -12.40
CA GLU A 12 -7.69 -6.21 -13.36
C GLU A 12 -7.05 -4.83 -13.24
N ALA A 13 -6.88 -4.35 -12.00
CA ALA A 13 -6.26 -3.04 -11.75
C ALA A 13 -4.81 -3.02 -12.23
N LEU A 14 -4.05 -4.08 -12.00
CA LEU A 14 -2.66 -4.16 -12.43
C LEU A 14 -2.54 -4.17 -13.95
N LEU A 15 -3.44 -4.86 -14.66
CA LEU A 15 -3.47 -4.83 -16.12
C LEU A 15 -3.79 -3.44 -16.65
N ALA A 16 -4.77 -2.77 -16.08
CA ALA A 16 -5.13 -1.41 -16.47
C ALA A 16 -3.98 -0.44 -16.24
N GLN A 17 -3.28 -0.57 -15.13
CA GLN A 17 -2.13 0.26 -14.81
C GLN A 17 -0.99 0.04 -15.79
N GLN A 18 -0.73 -1.22 -16.16
CA GLN A 18 0.31 -1.55 -17.12
C GLN A 18 0.01 -0.96 -18.50
N LYS A 19 -1.24 -0.99 -18.92
CA LYS A 19 -1.66 -0.38 -20.20
C LYS A 19 -1.53 1.14 -20.18
N ALA A 20 -1.82 1.76 -19.04
CA ALA A 20 -1.71 3.21 -18.90
C ALA A 20 -0.25 3.68 -18.82
N PHE A 21 0.65 2.85 -18.28
CA PHE A 21 2.06 3.21 -18.08
C PHE A 21 2.99 2.09 -18.58
N PRO A 22 2.99 1.79 -19.91
CA PRO A 22 3.70 0.62 -20.43
C PRO A 22 5.23 0.70 -20.31
N ASN A 23 5.77 1.90 -20.21
CA ASN A 23 7.23 2.12 -20.17
C ASN A 23 7.75 2.50 -18.79
N ARG A 24 6.94 2.35 -17.75
CA ARG A 24 7.33 2.69 -16.38
C ARG A 24 7.28 1.47 -15.48
N SER A 25 8.26 1.36 -14.61
CA SER A 25 8.32 0.27 -13.64
C SER A 25 7.29 0.49 -12.52
N ARG A 26 6.46 -0.52 -12.30
CA ARG A 26 5.52 -0.49 -11.18
C ARG A 26 6.28 -0.59 -9.87
N GLN A 27 5.91 0.23 -8.92
CA GLN A 27 6.49 0.24 -7.58
C GLN A 27 5.55 -0.45 -6.60
N LEU A 28 6.12 -1.23 -5.69
CA LEU A 28 5.36 -1.91 -4.65
C LEU A 28 5.88 -1.47 -3.28
N VAL A 29 4.98 -0.98 -2.43
CA VAL A 29 5.32 -0.58 -1.07
C VAL A 29 4.47 -1.41 -0.10
N PRO A 30 5.00 -2.53 0.43
CA PRO A 30 4.27 -3.34 1.40
C PRO A 30 4.34 -2.69 2.79
N THR A 31 3.20 -2.66 3.47
CA THR A 31 3.11 -2.10 4.82
C THR A 31 2.18 -2.94 5.70
N MET A 32 2.22 -2.70 7.00
CA MET A 32 1.24 -3.26 7.94
C MET A 32 0.20 -2.23 8.37
N GLY A 33 0.16 -1.06 7.71
CA GLY A 33 -0.71 0.04 8.10
C GLY A 33 -0.07 0.91 9.17
N ALA A 34 -0.89 1.75 9.84
CA ALA A 34 -0.42 2.74 10.80
C ALA A 34 0.67 3.64 10.18
N LEU A 35 0.36 4.18 9.01
CA LEU A 35 1.34 4.91 8.20
C LEU A 35 1.75 6.23 8.88
N HIS A 36 3.04 6.52 8.83
CA HIS A 36 3.64 7.72 9.44
C HIS A 36 4.61 8.38 8.47
N GLU A 37 5.38 9.36 8.94
CA GLU A 37 6.28 10.13 8.08
C GLU A 37 7.31 9.27 7.34
N GLY A 38 7.84 8.22 7.98
CA GLY A 38 8.75 7.29 7.31
C GLY A 38 8.10 6.61 6.12
N HIS A 39 6.84 6.20 6.27
CA HIS A 39 6.08 5.61 5.17
C HIS A 39 5.81 6.64 4.07
N ARG A 40 5.52 7.89 4.44
CA ARG A 40 5.31 8.96 3.46
C ARG A 40 6.54 9.16 2.59
N GLU A 41 7.74 9.11 3.17
CA GLU A 41 8.98 9.24 2.41
C GLU A 41 9.15 8.09 1.43
N LEU A 42 8.86 6.85 1.84
CA LEU A 42 8.90 5.70 0.95
C LEU A 42 7.92 5.86 -0.21
N LEU A 43 6.70 6.31 0.08
CA LEU A 43 5.69 6.52 -0.96
C LEU A 43 6.10 7.61 -1.93
N LYS A 44 6.68 8.69 -1.46
CA LYS A 44 7.18 9.77 -2.31
C LYS A 44 8.24 9.26 -3.29
N HIS A 45 9.20 8.48 -2.80
CA HIS A 45 10.23 7.90 -3.65
C HIS A 45 9.64 6.95 -4.69
N ALA A 46 8.71 6.08 -4.27
CA ALA A 46 8.08 5.14 -5.16
C ALA A 46 7.27 5.84 -6.25
N VAL A 47 6.47 6.83 -5.89
CA VAL A 47 5.63 7.58 -6.84
C VAL A 47 6.49 8.33 -7.86
N ALA A 48 7.64 8.86 -7.44
CA ALA A 48 8.57 9.53 -8.35
C ALA A 48 9.14 8.56 -9.39
N GLU A 49 9.29 7.28 -9.05
CA GLU A 49 9.86 6.27 -9.94
C GLU A 49 8.83 5.67 -10.89
N GLY A 50 7.56 5.59 -10.51
CA GLY A 50 6.54 5.01 -11.36
C GLY A 50 5.20 4.83 -10.69
N PRO A 51 4.25 4.19 -11.39
CA PRO A 51 2.94 3.88 -10.80
C PRO A 51 3.14 3.00 -9.57
N THR A 52 2.46 3.35 -8.48
CA THR A 52 2.73 2.78 -7.16
C THR A 52 1.52 2.04 -6.61
N VAL A 53 1.75 0.84 -6.10
CA VAL A 53 0.78 0.04 -5.36
C VAL A 53 1.29 -0.09 -3.93
N ALA A 54 0.47 0.30 -2.97
CA ALA A 54 0.77 0.10 -1.56
C ALA A 54 -0.12 -1.03 -1.03
N THR A 55 0.46 -1.93 -0.25
CA THR A 55 -0.30 -2.99 0.41
C THR A 55 -0.34 -2.75 1.91
N ILE A 56 -1.47 -3.11 2.52
CA ILE A 56 -1.65 -3.02 3.97
C ILE A 56 -2.10 -4.39 4.46
N PHE A 57 -1.19 -5.10 5.11
CA PHE A 57 -1.47 -6.43 5.63
C PHE A 57 -0.76 -6.61 6.97
N VAL A 58 -1.54 -6.85 8.02
CA VAL A 58 -0.99 -7.12 9.36
C VAL A 58 -0.81 -8.62 9.49
N ASN A 59 0.46 -9.07 9.41
CA ASN A 59 0.77 -10.49 9.44
C ASN A 59 0.88 -10.99 10.89
N PRO A 60 -0.04 -11.87 11.35
CA PRO A 60 0.01 -12.37 12.72
C PRO A 60 1.28 -13.18 13.02
N LEU A 61 1.92 -13.75 12.00
CA LEU A 61 3.14 -14.52 12.18
C LEU A 61 4.34 -13.68 12.58
N GLN A 62 4.27 -12.35 12.43
CA GLN A 62 5.32 -11.43 12.87
C GLN A 62 5.19 -11.06 14.34
N PHE A 63 4.13 -11.50 15.00
CA PHE A 63 3.90 -11.25 16.43
C PHE A 63 4.17 -12.53 17.22
N GLY A 64 4.88 -12.39 18.35
CA GLY A 64 5.12 -13.50 19.26
C GLY A 64 3.89 -13.83 20.12
N PRO A 65 3.96 -14.91 20.91
CA PRO A 65 2.81 -15.33 21.75
C PRO A 65 2.37 -14.28 22.75
N ASN A 66 3.27 -13.39 23.16
CA ASN A 66 3.00 -12.34 24.14
C ASN A 66 2.86 -10.95 23.52
N GLU A 67 2.81 -10.86 22.19
CA GLU A 67 2.66 -9.60 21.49
C GLU A 67 1.20 -9.35 21.13
N ASP A 68 0.84 -8.06 21.04
CA ASP A 68 -0.54 -7.63 20.91
C ASP A 68 -0.95 -7.44 19.46
N PHE A 69 -1.06 -8.56 18.70
CA PHE A 69 -1.55 -8.52 17.34
C PHE A 69 -2.91 -7.82 17.26
N ASP A 70 -3.82 -8.14 18.19
CA ASP A 70 -5.16 -7.57 18.19
C ASP A 70 -5.20 -6.09 18.57
N ARG A 71 -4.12 -5.59 19.17
CA ARG A 71 -3.98 -4.19 19.56
C ARG A 71 -3.16 -3.36 18.58
N TYR A 72 -2.66 -3.99 17.52
CA TYR A 72 -1.90 -3.23 16.51
C TYR A 72 -2.79 -2.16 15.90
N PRO A 73 -2.31 -0.90 15.79
CA PRO A 73 -3.14 0.18 15.25
C PRO A 73 -3.65 -0.12 13.86
N ARG A 74 -4.96 0.01 13.66
CA ARG A 74 -5.62 -0.26 12.38
C ARG A 74 -6.60 0.86 12.08
N ASP A 75 -6.13 1.86 11.38
CA ASP A 75 -6.98 2.96 10.90
C ASP A 75 -6.85 3.05 9.38
N LEU A 76 -7.67 2.26 8.68
CA LEU A 76 -7.63 2.21 7.23
C LEU A 76 -8.01 3.55 6.60
N THR A 77 -8.92 4.29 7.21
CA THR A 77 -9.31 5.60 6.71
C THR A 77 -8.12 6.56 6.70
N GLN A 78 -7.36 6.60 7.78
CA GLN A 78 -6.17 7.43 7.87
C GLN A 78 -5.09 6.96 6.92
N ASP A 79 -4.88 5.64 6.82
CA ASP A 79 -3.88 5.07 5.93
C ASP A 79 -4.21 5.35 4.46
N GLN A 80 -5.49 5.23 4.08
CA GLN A 80 -5.95 5.59 2.74
C GLN A 80 -5.67 7.05 2.43
N LYS A 81 -5.89 7.93 3.40
CA LYS A 81 -5.64 9.37 3.25
C LYS A 81 -4.16 9.63 2.99
N VAL A 82 -3.28 8.98 3.76
CA VAL A 82 -1.83 9.12 3.56
C VAL A 82 -1.43 8.69 2.15
N CYS A 83 -1.89 7.52 1.71
CA CYS A 83 -1.57 7.02 0.37
C CYS A 83 -2.07 7.96 -0.72
N GLU A 84 -3.29 8.45 -0.57
CA GLU A 84 -3.90 9.35 -1.55
C GLU A 84 -3.15 10.68 -1.64
N GLU A 85 -2.77 11.25 -0.50
CA GLU A 85 -2.00 12.49 -0.44
C GLU A 85 -0.62 12.35 -1.08
N GLU A 86 0.00 11.17 -0.99
CA GLU A 86 1.31 10.93 -1.56
C GLU A 86 1.26 10.44 -3.02
N GLY A 87 0.07 10.33 -3.61
CA GLY A 87 -0.06 10.05 -5.04
C GLY A 87 -0.06 8.57 -5.41
N VAL A 88 -0.39 7.68 -4.49
CA VAL A 88 -0.54 6.24 -4.78
C VAL A 88 -1.65 6.02 -5.80
N SER A 89 -1.42 5.14 -6.74
CA SER A 89 -2.33 4.88 -7.88
C SER A 89 -3.62 4.17 -7.51
#